data_30f032bab0cfa4942626ebed6f48ea02
#
_entry.id   30f032bab0cfa4942626ebed6f48ea02
#
_cell.length_a   1.000
_cell.length_b   1.000
_cell.length_c   1.000
_cell.angle_alpha   90.00
_cell.angle_beta   90.00
_cell.angle_gamma   90.00
#
_symmetry.space_group_name_H-M   'P 1'
#
loop_
_entity.id
_entity.type
_entity.pdbx_description
1 polymer ?
#
loop_
_entity_poly.entity_id
_entity_poly.type
_entity_poly.pdbx_seq_one_letter_code
_entity_poly.pdbx_strand_id
1 'polypeptide(L)'
;MADFRILGSETTLRITSGGLLLADITTVKDFTYKLGLKLIDEGYLGELANRQREVFEKCSGGFNIVPEDLTPFQLQNTVYLRARKAGANDTQINLGIRLEFPSGALFRVTFPDLHFDNLGDFNSPGRDVFDTMAFSWSTTKWIPSF
;
A
#
# COMPACT_ATOMS: atom_id res chain seq x y z
N MET A 1 12.71 5.14 -30.43
CA MET A 1 12.61 3.91 -29.62
C MET A 1 11.52 4.09 -28.60
N ALA A 2 10.58 3.17 -28.52
CA ALA A 2 9.49 3.27 -27.56
C ALA A 2 10.00 3.08 -26.13
N ASP A 3 9.48 3.90 -25.22
CA ASP A 3 9.77 3.78 -23.80
C ASP A 3 8.68 2.93 -23.15
N PHE A 4 9.05 1.80 -22.57
CA PHE A 4 8.12 0.88 -21.92
C PHE A 4 8.07 1.03 -20.41
N ARG A 5 8.67 2.08 -19.87
CA ARG A 5 8.60 2.36 -18.43
C ARG A 5 7.22 2.89 -18.06
N ILE A 6 6.80 2.55 -16.83
CA ILE A 6 5.52 3.04 -16.29
C ILE A 6 5.65 4.49 -15.89
N LEU A 7 4.64 5.27 -16.26
CA LEU A 7 4.42 6.61 -15.73
C LEU A 7 3.42 6.55 -14.58
N GLY A 8 3.51 7.53 -13.67
CA GLY A 8 2.59 7.62 -12.54
C GLY A 8 1.12 7.74 -12.95
N SER A 9 0.84 8.31 -14.12
CA SER A 9 -0.52 8.41 -14.66
C SER A 9 -1.13 7.05 -15.05
N GLU A 10 -0.31 6.02 -15.16
CA GLU A 10 -0.74 4.67 -15.52
C GLU A 10 -0.99 3.79 -14.28
N THR A 11 -0.90 4.36 -13.10
CA THR A 11 -1.12 3.69 -11.83
C THR A 11 -2.50 4.05 -11.27
N THR A 12 -3.29 3.04 -10.95
CA THR A 12 -4.60 3.22 -10.32
C THR A 12 -4.58 2.58 -8.94
N LEU A 13 -5.08 3.32 -7.96
CA LEU A 13 -5.15 2.88 -6.57
C LEU A 13 -6.62 2.78 -6.15
N ARG A 14 -6.99 1.63 -5.57
CA ARG A 14 -8.36 1.38 -5.11
C ARG A 14 -8.35 0.81 -3.71
N ILE A 15 -9.14 1.41 -2.82
CA ILE A 15 -9.28 0.97 -1.44
C ILE A 15 -10.72 0.48 -1.22
N THR A 16 -10.86 -0.76 -0.74
CA THR A 16 -12.16 -1.38 -0.48
C THR A 16 -12.25 -1.84 0.96
N SER A 17 -13.48 -1.91 1.48
CA SER A 17 -13.77 -2.43 2.80
C SER A 17 -15.08 -3.24 2.74
N GLY A 18 -15.01 -4.50 3.18
CA GLY A 18 -16.17 -5.39 3.18
C GLY A 18 -16.80 -5.58 1.81
N GLY A 19 -16.01 -5.53 0.74
CA GLY A 19 -16.51 -5.63 -0.63
C GLY A 19 -17.05 -4.32 -1.20
N LEU A 20 -17.16 -3.28 -0.38
CA LEU A 20 -17.59 -1.96 -0.81
C LEU A 20 -16.38 -1.09 -1.14
N LEU A 21 -16.50 -0.29 -2.19
CA LEU A 21 -15.48 0.67 -2.57
C LEU A 21 -15.46 1.83 -1.57
N LEU A 22 -14.37 1.98 -0.80
CA LEU A 22 -14.18 3.12 0.09
C LEU A 22 -13.60 4.32 -0.64
N ALA A 23 -12.61 4.06 -1.50
CA ALA A 23 -11.93 5.12 -2.21
C ALA A 23 -11.41 4.61 -3.53
N ASP A 24 -11.66 5.37 -4.59
CA ASP A 24 -11.01 5.19 -5.89
C ASP A 24 -10.18 6.45 -6.08
N ILE A 25 -8.90 6.34 -5.76
CA ILE A 25 -8.05 7.51 -5.64
C ILE A 25 -7.32 7.73 -6.96
N THR A 26 -7.70 8.80 -7.64
CA THR A 26 -7.08 9.23 -8.89
C THR A 26 -6.04 10.32 -8.69
N THR A 27 -5.97 10.88 -7.48
CA THR A 27 -5.08 11.99 -7.15
C THR A 27 -3.86 11.56 -6.36
N VAL A 28 -3.45 10.31 -6.55
CA VAL A 28 -2.22 9.80 -5.93
C VAL A 28 -1.02 10.49 -6.54
N LYS A 29 -0.23 11.12 -5.69
CA LYS A 29 0.99 11.79 -6.12
C LYS A 29 2.16 10.85 -6.12
N ASP A 30 2.29 10.06 -5.05
CA ASP A 30 3.35 9.06 -4.89
C ASP A 30 2.77 7.78 -4.32
N PHE A 31 3.32 6.66 -4.74
CA PHE A 31 2.99 5.36 -4.16
C PHE A 31 4.27 4.54 -4.03
N THR A 32 4.46 3.94 -2.86
CA THR A 32 5.58 3.04 -2.61
C THR A 32 5.10 1.80 -1.87
N TYR A 33 5.75 0.66 -2.14
CA TYR A 33 5.60 -0.51 -1.29
C TYR A 33 6.91 -1.28 -1.24
N LYS A 34 7.09 -2.05 -0.17
CA LYS A 34 8.27 -2.85 0.06
C LYS A 34 7.88 -4.20 0.63
N LEU A 35 8.40 -5.27 0.05
CA LEU A 35 8.28 -6.61 0.58
C LEU A 35 9.40 -6.83 1.61
N GLY A 36 9.04 -6.98 2.87
CA GLY A 36 9.99 -7.18 3.94
C GLY A 36 10.34 -8.65 4.09
N LEU A 37 11.59 -8.97 3.88
CA LEU A 37 12.12 -10.32 4.01
C LEU A 37 13.15 -10.35 5.13
N LYS A 38 13.19 -11.47 5.83
CA LYS A 38 14.23 -11.77 6.82
C LYS A 38 15.08 -12.91 6.31
N LEU A 39 16.39 -12.69 6.31
CA LEU A 39 17.35 -13.72 5.94
C LEU A 39 17.79 -14.47 7.18
N ILE A 40 17.59 -15.78 7.18
CA ILE A 40 18.00 -16.66 8.26
C ILE A 40 19.18 -17.48 7.79
N ASP A 41 20.29 -17.41 8.52
CA ASP A 41 21.46 -18.21 8.31
C ASP A 41 21.44 -19.42 9.25
N GLU A 42 21.57 -20.63 8.71
CA GLU A 42 21.67 -21.85 9.48
C GLU A 42 22.98 -22.55 9.16
N GLY A 43 23.75 -22.86 10.21
CA GLY A 43 24.96 -23.67 10.10
C GLY A 43 24.67 -25.10 10.47
N TYR A 44 25.10 -26.03 9.62
CA TYR A 44 24.98 -27.47 9.87
C TYR A 44 26.33 -28.08 10.09
N LEU A 45 26.36 -29.05 11.01
CA LEU A 45 27.59 -29.77 11.29
C LEU A 45 28.07 -30.52 10.04
N GLY A 46 29.33 -30.36 9.69
CA GLY A 46 29.92 -31.00 8.51
C GLY A 46 29.78 -30.19 7.21
N GLU A 47 29.15 -29.04 7.26
CA GLU A 47 29.05 -28.13 6.11
C GLU A 47 30.06 -26.99 6.23
N LEU A 48 30.66 -26.61 5.09
CA LEU A 48 31.64 -25.51 5.04
C LEU A 48 31.01 -24.16 5.01
N ALA A 49 29.74 -24.06 4.57
CA ALA A 49 29.00 -22.80 4.47
C ALA A 49 27.65 -22.93 5.17
N ASN A 50 27.19 -21.83 5.73
CA ASN A 50 25.85 -21.76 6.29
C ASN A 50 24.81 -21.80 5.18
N ARG A 51 23.65 -22.41 5.48
CA ARG A 51 22.49 -22.35 4.61
C ARG A 51 21.74 -21.08 4.91
N GLN A 52 21.25 -20.44 3.86
CA GLN A 52 20.45 -19.23 3.98
C GLN A 52 19.02 -19.51 3.55
N ARG A 53 18.08 -18.92 4.27
CA ARG A 53 16.66 -19.02 3.96
C ARG A 53 16.01 -17.66 4.11
N GLU A 54 15.18 -17.32 3.15
CA GLU A 54 14.37 -16.12 3.18
C GLU A 54 13.02 -16.40 3.81
N VAL A 55 12.60 -15.54 4.74
CA VAL A 55 11.29 -15.62 5.37
C VAL A 55 10.57 -14.28 5.16
N PHE A 56 9.35 -14.35 4.66
CA PHE A 56 8.52 -13.17 4.50
C PHE A 56 8.04 -12.68 5.85
N GLU A 57 8.27 -11.41 6.15
CA GLU A 57 7.81 -10.80 7.41
C GLU A 57 6.52 -10.02 7.21
N LYS A 58 6.56 -9.02 6.35
CA LYS A 58 5.42 -8.15 6.07
C LYS A 58 5.65 -7.37 4.79
N CYS A 59 4.57 -6.85 4.25
CA CYS A 59 4.62 -5.86 3.19
C CYS A 59 4.24 -4.51 3.77
N SER A 60 5.03 -3.50 3.51
CA SER A 60 4.76 -2.14 3.98
C SER A 60 4.87 -1.16 2.84
N GLY A 61 4.21 -0.03 2.99
CA GLY A 61 4.25 0.99 1.97
C GLY A 61 3.56 2.26 2.40
N GLY A 62 3.43 3.18 1.48
CA GLY A 62 2.79 4.44 1.73
C GLY A 62 2.35 5.10 0.44
N PHE A 63 1.48 6.06 0.57
CA PHE A 63 1.05 6.89 -0.56
C PHE A 63 0.75 8.30 -0.10
N ASN A 64 0.96 9.23 -1.03
CA ASN A 64 0.61 10.63 -0.84
C ASN A 64 -0.50 10.97 -1.81
N ILE A 65 -1.54 11.62 -1.32
CA ILE A 65 -2.65 12.08 -2.13
C ILE A 65 -2.88 13.56 -1.97
N VAL A 66 -3.37 14.18 -3.05
CA VAL A 66 -3.92 15.53 -3.01
C VAL A 66 -5.43 15.38 -2.83
N PRO A 67 -6.01 15.78 -1.69
CA PRO A 67 -7.44 15.60 -1.46
C PRO A 67 -8.26 16.53 -2.35
N GLU A 68 -9.17 15.95 -3.11
CA GLU A 68 -10.12 16.71 -3.94
C GLU A 68 -11.54 16.61 -3.43
N ASP A 69 -11.83 15.61 -2.59
CA ASP A 69 -13.15 15.37 -2.03
C ASP A 69 -13.03 14.87 -0.58
N LEU A 70 -14.13 14.38 -0.02
CA LEU A 70 -14.17 13.86 1.35
C LEU A 70 -13.65 12.44 1.48
N THR A 71 -13.35 11.76 0.39
CA THR A 71 -13.00 10.32 0.42
C THR A 71 -11.80 9.99 1.31
N PRO A 72 -10.65 10.72 1.24
CA PRO A 72 -9.53 10.44 2.12
C PRO A 72 -9.87 10.63 3.60
N PHE A 73 -10.71 11.62 3.92
CA PHE A 73 -11.13 11.89 5.29
C PHE A 73 -12.09 10.82 5.81
N GLN A 74 -12.92 10.26 4.94
CA GLN A 74 -13.78 9.13 5.27
C GLN A 74 -12.96 7.89 5.57
N LEU A 75 -11.87 7.66 4.84
CA LEU A 75 -10.94 6.57 5.12
C LEU A 75 -10.29 6.75 6.50
N GLN A 76 -9.83 7.96 6.81
CA GLN A 76 -9.28 8.27 8.13
C GLN A 76 -10.28 7.96 9.23
N ASN A 77 -11.54 8.36 9.05
CA ASN A 77 -12.59 8.10 10.03
C ASN A 77 -12.85 6.61 10.22
N THR A 78 -12.88 5.85 9.14
CA THR A 78 -13.08 4.40 9.19
C THR A 78 -11.98 3.71 10.00
N VAL A 79 -10.71 4.05 9.74
CA VAL A 79 -9.58 3.46 10.46
C VAL A 79 -9.56 3.91 11.91
N TYR A 80 -9.86 5.18 12.17
CA TYR A 80 -9.92 5.73 13.52
C TYR A 80 -10.95 5.01 14.38
N LEU A 81 -12.14 4.78 13.83
CA LEU A 81 -13.20 4.07 14.56
C LEU A 81 -12.81 2.62 14.83
N ARG A 82 -12.18 1.96 13.86
CA ARG A 82 -11.65 0.61 14.03
C ARG A 82 -10.61 0.56 15.14
N ALA A 83 -9.70 1.51 15.16
CA ALA A 83 -8.63 1.57 16.16
C ALA A 83 -9.11 1.83 17.58
N ARG A 84 -10.22 2.56 17.72
CA ARG A 84 -10.82 2.86 19.04
C ARG A 84 -11.61 1.70 19.60
N LYS A 85 -12.05 0.76 18.77
CA LYS A 85 -12.93 -0.32 19.16
C LYS A 85 -12.09 -1.50 19.66
N ALA A 86 -11.86 -1.54 20.95
CA ALA A 86 -11.06 -2.60 21.58
C ALA A 86 -11.72 -3.96 21.37
N GLY A 87 -10.97 -4.93 20.82
CA GLY A 87 -11.43 -6.29 20.62
C GLY A 87 -12.36 -6.52 19.45
N ALA A 88 -12.75 -5.47 18.72
CA ALA A 88 -13.58 -5.59 17.52
C ALA A 88 -12.84 -5.04 16.33
N ASN A 89 -12.28 -5.93 15.53
CA ASN A 89 -11.51 -5.55 14.34
C ASN A 89 -12.20 -6.13 13.11
N ASP A 90 -13.49 -5.80 12.97
CA ASP A 90 -14.35 -6.41 11.95
C ASP A 90 -14.19 -5.77 10.57
N THR A 91 -13.62 -4.58 10.51
CA THR A 91 -13.49 -3.85 9.26
C THR A 91 -12.16 -4.18 8.60
N GLN A 92 -12.21 -5.02 7.58
CA GLN A 92 -11.06 -5.33 6.77
C GLN A 92 -10.92 -4.31 5.64
N ILE A 93 -9.75 -3.71 5.53
CA ILE A 93 -9.46 -2.74 4.47
C ILE A 93 -8.47 -3.37 3.52
N ASN A 94 -8.78 -3.34 2.23
CA ASN A 94 -7.95 -3.91 1.18
C ASN A 94 -7.50 -2.81 0.23
N LEU A 95 -6.29 -2.92 -0.25
CA LEU A 95 -5.70 -2.00 -1.22
C LEU A 95 -5.39 -2.76 -2.50
N GLY A 96 -5.90 -2.26 -3.62
CA GLY A 96 -5.59 -2.80 -4.93
C GLY A 96 -4.85 -1.78 -5.78
N ILE A 97 -3.82 -2.24 -6.46
CA ILE A 97 -3.05 -1.42 -7.37
C ILE A 97 -3.06 -2.07 -8.74
N ARG A 98 -3.24 -1.24 -9.75
CA ARG A 98 -3.16 -1.64 -11.15
C ARG A 98 -2.09 -0.84 -11.83
N LEU A 99 -1.14 -1.54 -12.44
CA LEU A 99 -0.08 -0.94 -13.24
C LEU A 99 -0.25 -1.40 -14.69
N GLU A 100 -0.36 -0.44 -15.59
CA GLU A 100 -0.51 -0.72 -17.00
C GLU A 100 0.72 -0.23 -17.75
N PHE A 101 1.39 -1.17 -18.43
CA PHE A 101 2.60 -0.86 -19.17
C PHE A 101 2.25 -0.43 -20.60
N PRO A 102 3.06 0.44 -21.22
CA PRO A 102 2.85 0.81 -22.62
C PRO A 102 2.89 -0.36 -23.61
N SER A 103 3.52 -1.47 -23.23
CA SER A 103 3.54 -2.69 -24.02
C SER A 103 2.21 -3.44 -24.02
N GLY A 104 1.23 -3.01 -23.22
CA GLY A 104 -0.04 -3.69 -23.03
C GLY A 104 -0.06 -4.68 -21.88
N ALA A 105 1.09 -4.95 -21.26
CA ALA A 105 1.15 -5.81 -20.08
C ALA A 105 0.45 -5.14 -18.89
N LEU A 106 -0.22 -5.94 -18.08
CA LEU A 106 -0.97 -5.48 -16.93
C LEU A 106 -0.50 -6.23 -15.70
N PHE A 107 -0.14 -5.48 -14.66
CA PHE A 107 0.19 -6.04 -13.35
C PHE A 107 -0.78 -5.51 -12.34
N ARG A 108 -1.38 -6.42 -11.57
CA ARG A 108 -2.26 -6.07 -10.45
C ARG A 108 -1.70 -6.68 -9.18
N VAL A 109 -1.81 -5.96 -8.10
CA VAL A 109 -1.45 -6.49 -6.79
C VAL A 109 -2.52 -6.08 -5.79
N THR A 110 -2.86 -7.01 -4.90
CA THR A 110 -3.81 -6.78 -3.82
C THR A 110 -3.10 -6.96 -2.50
N PHE A 111 -3.29 -5.99 -1.63
CA PHE A 111 -2.79 -6.02 -0.26
C PHE A 111 -4.00 -6.12 0.66
N PRO A 112 -4.35 -7.33 1.13
CA PRO A 112 -5.51 -7.51 2.01
C PRO A 112 -5.16 -7.16 3.44
N ASP A 113 -6.19 -6.74 4.18
CA ASP A 113 -6.13 -6.49 5.62
C ASP A 113 -5.03 -5.50 6.00
N LEU A 114 -5.15 -4.28 5.48
CA LEU A 114 -4.21 -3.22 5.77
C LEU A 114 -4.35 -2.71 7.21
N HIS A 115 -3.20 -2.46 7.81
CA HIS A 115 -3.10 -1.74 9.07
C HIS A 115 -2.27 -0.48 8.82
N PHE A 116 -2.75 0.65 9.33
CA PHE A 116 -2.10 1.93 9.12
C PHE A 116 -1.32 2.33 10.36
N ASP A 117 -0.06 2.65 10.20
CA ASP A 117 0.78 3.23 11.25
C ASP A 117 0.83 4.75 11.15
N ASN A 118 0.56 5.32 9.97
CA ASN A 118 0.36 6.74 9.77
C ASN A 118 -0.91 6.96 8.97
N LEU A 119 -1.87 7.64 9.56
CA LEU A 119 -3.22 7.80 9.03
C LEU A 119 -3.42 9.15 8.36
N GLY A 120 -2.53 9.51 7.47
CA GLY A 120 -2.66 10.69 6.66
C GLY A 120 -2.28 11.97 7.39
N ASP A 121 -1.00 12.28 7.42
CA ASP A 121 -0.55 13.59 7.86
C ASP A 121 -1.04 14.62 6.85
N PHE A 122 -2.00 15.43 7.29
CA PHE A 122 -2.50 16.52 6.47
C PHE A 122 -1.52 17.69 6.58
N ASN A 123 -1.06 18.16 5.43
CA ASN A 123 -0.16 19.29 5.36
C ASN A 123 -0.68 20.32 4.37
N SER A 124 -0.92 21.52 4.85
CA SER A 124 -1.31 22.67 4.03
C SER A 124 -0.13 23.63 3.95
N PRO A 125 0.77 23.47 2.97
CA PRO A 125 2.05 24.19 2.94
C PRO A 125 1.92 25.64 2.51
N GLY A 126 0.78 26.07 2.04
CA GLY A 126 0.60 27.45 1.68
C GLY A 126 -0.47 27.67 0.61
N ARG A 127 -0.61 28.92 0.27
CA ARG A 127 -1.71 29.45 -0.54
C ARG A 127 -1.69 28.97 -1.98
N ASP A 128 -0.50 28.83 -2.57
CA ASP A 128 -0.32 28.52 -3.98
C ASP A 128 0.16 27.10 -4.21
N VAL A 129 0.13 26.25 -3.16
CA VAL A 129 0.60 24.86 -3.20
C VAL A 129 -0.56 23.96 -2.81
N PHE A 130 -0.69 22.82 -3.50
CA PHE A 130 -1.72 21.84 -3.17
C PHE A 130 -1.46 21.21 -1.82
N ASP A 131 -2.53 21.05 -1.03
CA ASP A 131 -2.48 20.30 0.21
C ASP A 131 -2.20 18.83 -0.08
N THR A 132 -1.48 18.17 0.80
CA THR A 132 -1.16 16.75 0.65
C THR A 132 -1.49 15.97 1.91
N MET A 133 -1.80 14.69 1.73
CA MET A 133 -2.01 13.74 2.81
C MET A 133 -1.10 12.54 2.60
N ALA A 134 -0.37 12.16 3.65
CA ALA A 134 0.56 11.03 3.62
C ALA A 134 0.02 9.88 4.46
N PHE A 135 -0.05 8.69 3.87
CA PHE A 135 -0.50 7.47 4.54
C PHE A 135 0.62 6.44 4.53
N SER A 136 0.80 5.75 5.65
CA SER A 136 1.70 4.60 5.74
C SER A 136 0.91 3.38 6.22
N TRP A 137 1.17 2.24 5.62
CA TRP A 137 0.43 1.03 5.91
C TRP A 137 1.33 -0.20 5.91
N SER A 138 0.83 -1.26 6.50
CA SER A 138 1.49 -2.57 6.44
C SER A 138 0.45 -3.68 6.35
N THR A 139 0.84 -4.80 5.77
CA THR A 139 0.02 -6.00 5.65
C THR A 139 0.91 -7.23 5.70
N THR A 140 0.31 -8.37 6.02
CA THR A 140 1.02 -9.65 6.09
C THR A 140 0.93 -10.48 4.82
N LYS A 141 0.22 -9.98 3.80
CA LYS A 141 0.02 -10.73 2.55
C LYS A 141 0.29 -9.83 1.35
N TRP A 142 0.79 -10.46 0.30
CA TRP A 142 1.01 -9.84 -0.99
C TRP A 142 0.47 -10.78 -2.06
N ILE A 143 -0.55 -10.34 -2.80
CA ILE A 143 -1.24 -11.16 -3.78
C ILE A 143 -1.10 -10.53 -5.16
N PRO A 144 -0.10 -10.93 -5.95
CA PRO A 144 0.07 -10.40 -7.29
C PRO A 144 -0.81 -11.14 -8.31
N SER A 145 -1.08 -10.46 -9.42
CA SER A 145 -1.75 -11.04 -10.59
C SER A 145 -1.05 -10.50 -11.85
N PHE A 146 -0.68 -11.41 -12.69
CA PHE A 146 0.03 -11.12 -13.93
C PHE A 146 -0.84 -11.31 -15.16
#